data_0f6f7e2d7b5b90316a64eb50286ca9df
#
_entry.id   0f6f7e2d7b5b90316a64eb50286ca9df
#
_cell.length_a   1.000
_cell.length_b   1.000
_cell.length_c   1.000
_cell.angle_alpha   90.00
_cell.angle_beta   90.00
_cell.angle_gamma   90.00
#
_symmetry.space_group_name_H-M   'P 1'
#
loop_
_entity.id
_entity.type
_entity.pdbx_description
1 polymer ?
#
loop_
_entity_poly.entity_id
_entity_poly.type
_entity_poly.pdbx_seq_one_letter_code
_entity_poly.pdbx_strand_id
1 'polypeptide(L)'
;MEHHLKIDNLGPIKHCSLDVSNYMVLTGYQASGKSTIAKVIYYFRSVKDELVAVMMKQFQSQDYSTPLEDALRRHLMEKLYRTFGVAAVSVPGMKISYSYTKDIWIHISVGEKRKNCRFSPQLKDFLHSLDNEYRTGDVHAKLSEVNGLIEYLAKKTKEFNLLFNDSYETIYIPAGRSILTLLSSQWNYLYSTMDDAQKSLFDECTRDYIENVLLLKSLYSRDYERKSLDTLTDAHLRDLSKKADTLRNFILKGRYVCENGTEKIELSNSSKVDLNFASSGQQEVVWVLNFLYIRLITHRPSYFIIEEPESNLFPASQKYVTELISLVVNAGHASLVTTHSPYVLGAMNNLLYASTLPTDKLKEADSILSKECWISPDCFSSYFVEDGVVSDCIDHEIKQIDSSKMDAISSIVNDEYDRLSMLMWDDKGRNV
;
A
#
# COMPACT_ATOMS: atom_id res chain seq x y z
N MET A 1 -5.67 17.42 -6.69
CA MET A 1 -4.26 17.89 -6.71
C MET A 1 -3.45 16.76 -6.13
N GLU A 2 -2.44 16.31 -6.82
CA GLU A 2 -1.65 15.14 -6.43
C GLU A 2 -0.62 15.52 -5.36
N HIS A 3 -0.35 14.60 -4.43
CA HIS A 3 0.75 14.77 -3.50
C HIS A 3 2.07 14.67 -4.27
N HIS A 4 3.10 15.38 -3.82
CA HIS A 4 4.41 15.35 -4.46
C HIS A 4 5.49 14.92 -3.48
N LEU A 5 6.32 13.95 -3.91
CA LEU A 5 7.42 13.39 -3.13
C LEU A 5 8.77 13.71 -3.77
N LYS A 6 9.71 14.19 -2.96
CA LYS A 6 11.13 14.28 -3.30
C LYS A 6 11.98 13.58 -2.25
N ILE A 7 12.95 12.78 -2.69
CA ILE A 7 13.93 12.10 -1.84
C ILE A 7 15.32 12.32 -2.42
N ASP A 8 16.26 12.69 -1.56
CA ASP A 8 17.68 12.71 -1.86
C ASP A 8 18.42 11.91 -0.78
N ASN A 9 19.25 10.96 -1.20
CA ASN A 9 20.17 10.19 -0.37
C ASN A 9 19.51 9.43 0.81
N LEU A 10 18.44 8.67 0.57
CA LEU A 10 17.82 7.80 1.56
C LEU A 10 17.99 6.33 1.19
N GLY A 11 18.75 5.58 1.97
CA GLY A 11 19.02 4.15 1.69
C GLY A 11 19.56 3.96 0.28
N PRO A 12 18.95 3.12 -0.56
CA PRO A 12 19.38 2.94 -1.96
C PRO A 12 19.00 4.09 -2.89
N ILE A 13 18.11 5.03 -2.46
CA ILE A 13 17.64 6.13 -3.30
C ILE A 13 18.66 7.26 -3.30
N LYS A 14 19.18 7.59 -4.48
CA LYS A 14 20.04 8.75 -4.73
C LYS A 14 19.20 10.01 -4.98
N HIS A 15 18.21 9.87 -5.89
CA HIS A 15 17.30 10.97 -6.24
C HIS A 15 15.95 10.41 -6.69
N CYS A 16 14.87 10.97 -6.13
CA CYS A 16 13.50 10.65 -6.51
C CYS A 16 12.68 11.94 -6.53
N SER A 17 11.91 12.16 -7.58
CA SER A 17 10.90 13.20 -7.66
C SER A 17 9.72 12.65 -8.43
N LEU A 18 8.55 12.54 -7.77
CA LEU A 18 7.35 11.95 -8.37
C LEU A 18 6.07 12.52 -7.77
N ASP A 19 5.00 12.42 -8.55
CA ASP A 19 3.64 12.73 -8.13
C ASP A 19 2.95 11.44 -7.66
N VAL A 20 2.34 11.50 -6.48
CA VAL A 20 1.65 10.36 -5.87
C VAL A 20 0.19 10.37 -6.32
N SER A 21 -0.12 9.54 -7.30
CA SER A 21 -1.48 9.39 -7.84
C SER A 21 -2.33 8.39 -7.06
N ASN A 22 -3.63 8.32 -7.39
CA ASN A 22 -4.55 7.38 -6.78
C ASN A 22 -4.31 5.93 -7.23
N TYR A 23 -3.77 5.73 -8.42
CA TYR A 23 -3.31 4.42 -8.85
C TYR A 23 -1.89 4.55 -9.39
N MET A 24 -0.94 3.95 -8.70
CA MET A 24 0.48 4.13 -8.96
C MET A 24 1.21 2.79 -8.98
N VAL A 25 2.16 2.65 -9.88
CA VAL A 25 3.04 1.48 -9.97
C VAL A 25 4.49 1.90 -9.90
N LEU A 26 5.25 1.23 -9.04
CA LEU A 26 6.71 1.31 -9.00
C LEU A 26 7.27 -0.01 -9.53
N THR A 27 7.97 0.05 -10.65
CA THR A 27 8.64 -1.08 -11.25
C THR A 27 10.15 -0.87 -11.30
N GLY A 28 10.93 -1.90 -11.59
CA GLY A 28 12.39 -1.81 -11.67
C GLY A 28 13.09 -3.00 -11.06
N TYR A 29 14.42 -3.01 -11.11
CA TYR A 29 15.25 -4.13 -10.65
C TYR A 29 15.12 -4.41 -9.15
N GLN A 30 15.49 -5.61 -8.75
CA GLN A 30 15.56 -5.96 -7.33
C GLN A 30 16.53 -5.03 -6.59
N ALA A 31 16.20 -4.69 -5.34
CA ALA A 31 16.99 -3.79 -4.48
C ALA A 31 17.21 -2.36 -5.04
N SER A 32 16.47 -1.93 -6.05
CA SER A 32 16.59 -0.57 -6.64
C SER A 32 16.03 0.55 -5.74
N GLY A 33 15.23 0.22 -4.72
CA GLY A 33 14.66 1.19 -3.77
C GLY A 33 13.14 1.38 -3.85
N LYS A 34 12.40 0.57 -4.61
CA LYS A 34 10.93 0.61 -4.69
C LYS A 34 10.26 0.57 -3.32
N SER A 35 10.64 -0.40 -2.47
CA SER A 35 10.12 -0.52 -1.10
C SER A 35 10.48 0.70 -0.23
N THR A 36 11.64 1.31 -0.46
CA THR A 36 12.02 2.54 0.25
C THR A 36 11.06 3.68 -0.11
N ILE A 37 10.76 3.87 -1.40
CA ILE A 37 9.80 4.88 -1.86
C ILE A 37 8.39 4.58 -1.31
N ALA A 38 7.94 3.34 -1.39
CA ALA A 38 6.65 2.89 -0.86
C ALA A 38 6.51 3.18 0.65
N LYS A 39 7.56 2.87 1.44
CA LYS A 39 7.62 3.17 2.87
C LYS A 39 7.63 4.68 3.16
N VAL A 40 8.28 5.51 2.32
CA VAL A 40 8.25 6.97 2.46
C VAL A 40 6.83 7.51 2.21
N ILE A 41 6.15 7.02 1.18
CA ILE A 41 4.76 7.41 0.89
C ILE A 41 3.85 7.00 2.06
N TYR A 42 3.99 5.78 2.58
CA TYR A 42 3.27 5.32 3.77
C TYR A 42 3.51 6.24 4.96
N TYR A 43 4.77 6.54 5.27
CA TYR A 43 5.17 7.39 6.38
C TYR A 43 4.49 8.76 6.33
N PHE A 44 4.46 9.42 5.17
CA PHE A 44 3.82 10.73 5.07
C PHE A 44 2.30 10.67 5.02
N ARG A 45 1.71 9.66 4.39
CA ARG A 45 0.26 9.51 4.38
C ARG A 45 -0.32 9.19 5.76
N SER A 46 0.45 8.55 6.64
CA SER A 46 0.04 8.27 8.01
C SER A 46 0.17 9.46 8.98
N VAL A 47 0.77 10.60 8.57
CA VAL A 47 0.99 11.77 9.46
C VAL A 47 -0.29 12.28 10.11
N LYS A 48 -1.42 12.23 9.43
CA LYS A 48 -2.72 12.63 10.00
C LYS A 48 -3.15 11.71 11.17
N ASP A 49 -2.87 10.41 11.04
CA ASP A 49 -3.17 9.42 12.08
C ASP A 49 -2.19 9.55 13.25
N GLU A 50 -0.91 9.87 12.97
CA GLU A 50 0.09 10.16 13.98
C GLU A 50 -0.23 11.44 14.76
N LEU A 51 -0.81 12.44 14.12
CA LEU A 51 -1.28 13.65 14.80
C LEU A 51 -2.39 13.30 15.80
N VAL A 52 -3.35 12.46 15.42
CA VAL A 52 -4.38 11.93 16.33
C VAL A 52 -3.75 11.15 17.49
N ALA A 53 -2.76 10.29 17.21
CA ALA A 53 -2.07 9.51 18.23
C ALA A 53 -1.32 10.39 19.24
N VAL A 54 -0.63 11.44 18.78
CA VAL A 54 0.05 12.42 19.64
C VAL A 54 -0.95 13.16 20.53
N MET A 55 -2.06 13.63 19.96
CA MET A 55 -3.11 14.29 20.73
C MET A 55 -3.70 13.37 21.79
N MET A 56 -4.02 12.12 21.43
CA MET A 56 -4.53 11.10 22.36
C MET A 56 -3.54 10.84 23.51
N LYS A 57 -2.25 10.75 23.22
CA LYS A 57 -1.21 10.54 24.22
C LYS A 57 -1.13 11.71 25.22
N GLN A 58 -1.12 12.96 24.71
CA GLN A 58 -1.13 14.15 25.58
C GLN A 58 -2.40 14.20 26.43
N PHE A 59 -3.53 13.85 25.85
CA PHE A 59 -4.81 13.82 26.54
C PHE A 59 -4.84 12.76 27.67
N GLN A 60 -4.38 11.54 27.38
CA GLN A 60 -4.35 10.44 28.36
C GLN A 60 -3.37 10.71 29.51
N SER A 61 -2.21 11.31 29.20
CA SER A 61 -1.20 11.67 30.21
C SER A 61 -1.52 12.96 30.95
N GLN A 62 -2.48 13.76 30.48
CA GLN A 62 -2.76 15.14 30.93
C GLN A 62 -1.49 16.03 30.94
N ASP A 63 -0.51 15.68 30.11
CA ASP A 63 0.73 16.43 29.98
C ASP A 63 0.71 17.29 28.71
N TYR A 64 0.43 18.55 28.89
CA TYR A 64 0.42 19.59 27.86
C TYR A 64 1.65 20.51 27.91
N SER A 65 2.70 20.11 28.63
CA SER A 65 3.91 20.93 28.78
C SER A 65 4.64 21.16 27.45
N THR A 66 4.58 20.15 26.55
CA THR A 66 5.17 20.23 25.22
C THR A 66 4.14 20.72 24.20
N PRO A 67 4.44 21.80 23.43
CA PRO A 67 3.56 22.23 22.33
C PRO A 67 3.30 21.09 21.32
N LEU A 68 2.11 21.05 20.73
CA LEU A 68 1.70 20.00 19.79
C LEU A 68 2.64 19.91 18.59
N GLU A 69 3.11 21.04 18.06
CA GLU A 69 4.10 21.09 16.97
C GLU A 69 5.38 20.32 17.33
N ASP A 70 5.93 20.55 18.53
CA ASP A 70 7.17 19.92 18.97
C ASP A 70 6.96 18.43 19.32
N ALA A 71 5.80 18.09 19.90
CA ALA A 71 5.42 16.71 20.18
C ALA A 71 5.29 15.90 18.88
N LEU A 72 4.58 16.44 17.87
CA LEU A 72 4.44 15.81 16.56
C LEU A 72 5.80 15.67 15.86
N ARG A 73 6.63 16.72 15.89
CA ARG A 73 7.97 16.66 15.27
C ARG A 73 8.83 15.56 15.87
N ARG A 74 8.83 15.42 17.20
CA ARG A 74 9.57 14.35 17.90
C ARG A 74 9.02 12.99 17.51
N HIS A 75 7.71 12.82 17.55
CA HIS A 75 7.04 11.58 17.21
C HIS A 75 7.34 11.13 15.77
N LEU A 76 7.28 12.04 14.81
CA LEU A 76 7.60 11.77 13.41
C LEU A 76 9.07 11.36 13.23
N MET A 77 10.00 12.02 13.94
CA MET A 77 11.40 11.62 13.88
C MET A 77 11.64 10.23 14.49
N GLU A 78 10.98 9.87 15.57
CA GLU A 78 11.02 8.52 16.14
C GLU A 78 10.44 7.48 15.16
N LYS A 79 9.29 7.77 14.53
CA LYS A 79 8.69 6.92 13.50
C LYS A 79 9.62 6.73 12.31
N LEU A 80 10.32 7.78 11.89
CA LEU A 80 11.29 7.70 10.79
C LEU A 80 12.40 6.68 11.09
N TYR A 81 12.94 6.70 12.33
CA TYR A 81 13.95 5.71 12.76
C TYR A 81 13.40 4.29 12.80
N ARG A 82 12.17 4.11 13.25
CA ARG A 82 11.52 2.79 13.28
C ARG A 82 11.22 2.26 11.89
N THR A 83 10.91 3.15 10.91
CA THR A 83 10.59 2.76 9.55
C THR A 83 11.82 2.39 8.73
N PHE A 84 12.91 3.15 8.84
CA PHE A 84 14.07 3.02 7.95
C PHE A 84 15.35 2.54 8.65
N GLY A 85 15.35 2.49 9.96
CA GLY A 85 16.56 2.26 10.76
C GLY A 85 17.46 3.49 10.87
N VAL A 86 18.23 3.56 11.95
CA VAL A 86 19.09 4.71 12.26
C VAL A 86 20.14 4.95 11.18
N ALA A 87 20.73 3.89 10.63
CA ALA A 87 21.80 3.99 9.63
C ALA A 87 21.33 4.69 8.35
N ALA A 88 20.18 4.31 7.80
CA ALA A 88 19.64 4.87 6.56
C ALA A 88 19.29 6.36 6.68
N VAL A 89 18.76 6.77 7.85
CA VAL A 89 18.31 8.16 8.09
C VAL A 89 19.38 9.01 8.81
N SER A 90 20.62 8.57 8.85
CA SER A 90 21.73 9.33 9.44
C SER A 90 22.78 9.75 8.42
N VAL A 91 22.53 9.52 7.15
CA VAL A 91 23.44 9.88 6.06
C VAL A 91 23.43 11.41 5.88
N PRO A 92 24.59 12.10 5.96
CA PRO A 92 24.68 13.53 5.68
C PRO A 92 24.18 13.85 4.26
N GLY A 93 23.35 14.89 4.12
CA GLY A 93 22.73 15.26 2.85
C GLY A 93 21.42 14.52 2.52
N MET A 94 20.96 13.61 3.39
CA MET A 94 19.63 13.03 3.26
C MET A 94 18.56 14.12 3.36
N LYS A 95 17.62 14.10 2.39
CA LYS A 95 16.48 15.02 2.38
C LYS A 95 15.25 14.26 1.91
N ILE A 96 14.14 14.50 2.57
CA ILE A 96 12.82 14.04 2.15
C ILE A 96 11.88 15.25 2.21
N SER A 97 11.14 15.48 1.14
CA SER A 97 10.13 16.52 1.05
C SER A 97 8.82 15.91 0.55
N TYR A 98 7.76 16.09 1.31
CA TYR A 98 6.43 15.64 0.93
C TYR A 98 5.46 16.81 0.98
N SER A 99 4.81 17.10 -0.14
CA SER A 99 3.83 18.16 -0.29
C SER A 99 2.45 17.54 -0.49
N TYR A 100 1.55 17.81 0.42
CA TYR A 100 0.13 17.39 0.33
C TYR A 100 -0.66 18.36 -0.55
N THR A 101 -0.31 19.64 -0.44
CA THR A 101 -0.83 20.73 -1.27
C THR A 101 0.32 21.72 -1.52
N LYS A 102 0.06 22.81 -2.22
CA LYS A 102 1.04 23.89 -2.40
C LYS A 102 1.44 24.54 -1.06
N ASP A 103 0.51 24.56 -0.10
CA ASP A 103 0.65 25.27 1.17
C ASP A 103 0.97 24.36 2.35
N ILE A 104 0.70 23.05 2.24
CA ILE A 104 0.91 22.06 3.30
C ILE A 104 1.98 21.06 2.87
N TRP A 105 3.12 21.12 3.57
CA TRP A 105 4.25 20.24 3.31
C TRP A 105 5.07 19.96 4.58
N ILE A 106 5.83 18.87 4.54
CA ILE A 106 6.77 18.46 5.57
C ILE A 106 8.13 18.18 4.91
N HIS A 107 9.19 18.77 5.44
CA HIS A 107 10.56 18.54 5.01
C HIS A 107 11.39 17.94 6.14
N ILE A 108 12.06 16.84 5.86
CA ILE A 108 13.02 16.20 6.76
C ILE A 108 14.39 16.24 6.11
N SER A 109 15.41 16.67 6.86
CA SER A 109 16.77 16.74 6.35
C SER A 109 17.81 16.42 7.43
N VAL A 110 18.91 15.81 7.00
CA VAL A 110 20.05 15.48 7.84
C VAL A 110 21.26 16.27 7.35
N GLY A 111 21.72 17.20 8.19
CA GLY A 111 22.98 17.90 8.02
C GLY A 111 24.10 17.23 8.82
N GLU A 112 25.32 17.76 8.72
CA GLU A 112 26.48 17.20 9.44
C GLU A 112 26.33 17.16 10.97
N LYS A 113 25.60 18.12 11.53
CA LYS A 113 25.47 18.27 13.01
C LYS A 113 24.03 18.24 13.52
N ARG A 114 23.04 18.37 12.66
CA ARG A 114 21.64 18.50 13.08
C ARG A 114 20.70 17.78 12.11
N LYS A 115 19.70 17.13 12.70
CA LYS A 115 18.55 16.58 11.99
C LYS A 115 17.39 17.56 12.14
N ASN A 116 16.67 17.81 11.04
CA ASN A 116 15.63 18.83 10.99
C ASN A 116 14.36 18.22 10.41
N CYS A 117 13.23 18.42 11.10
CA CYS A 117 11.90 18.20 10.56
C CYS A 117 11.19 19.56 10.56
N ARG A 118 10.81 20.06 9.39
CA ARG A 118 10.17 21.36 9.19
C ARG A 118 8.78 21.20 8.61
N PHE A 119 7.86 21.95 9.17
CA PHE A 119 6.49 22.06 8.67
C PHE A 119 6.30 23.36 7.90
N SER A 120 5.37 23.37 6.95
CA SER A 120 4.96 24.61 6.27
C SER A 120 4.39 25.62 7.26
N PRO A 121 4.43 26.93 6.94
CA PRO A 121 3.83 27.96 7.81
C PRO A 121 2.37 27.66 8.13
N GLN A 122 1.57 27.31 7.12
CA GLN A 122 0.15 27.02 7.28
C GLN A 122 -0.11 25.80 8.18
N LEU A 123 0.74 24.74 8.07
CA LEU A 123 0.64 23.58 8.96
C LEU A 123 0.99 23.97 10.41
N LYS A 124 1.98 24.83 10.62
CA LYS A 124 2.33 25.33 11.96
C LYS A 124 1.19 26.15 12.56
N ASP A 125 0.64 27.09 11.79
CA ASP A 125 -0.48 27.92 12.25
C ASP A 125 -1.68 27.06 12.64
N PHE A 126 -1.96 26.00 11.84
CA PHE A 126 -3.00 25.03 12.16
C PHE A 126 -2.69 24.29 13.47
N LEU A 127 -1.47 23.76 13.64
CA LEU A 127 -1.08 23.03 14.86
C LEU A 127 -1.13 23.95 16.10
N HIS A 128 -0.72 25.21 15.98
CA HIS A 128 -0.84 26.20 17.07
C HIS A 128 -2.30 26.48 17.41
N SER A 129 -3.16 26.67 16.43
CA SER A 129 -4.60 26.86 16.64
C SER A 129 -5.24 25.66 17.33
N LEU A 130 -4.89 24.45 16.88
CA LEU A 130 -5.37 23.19 17.44
C LEU A 130 -4.87 23.02 18.89
N ASP A 131 -3.60 23.30 19.17
CA ASP A 131 -3.01 23.24 20.51
C ASP A 131 -3.72 24.20 21.50
N ASN A 132 -4.06 25.41 21.05
CA ASN A 132 -4.82 26.37 21.84
C ASN A 132 -6.26 25.91 22.07
N GLU A 133 -6.91 25.31 21.06
CA GLU A 133 -8.29 24.86 21.15
C GLU A 133 -8.48 23.79 22.24
N TYR A 134 -7.64 22.74 22.25
CA TYR A 134 -7.86 21.66 23.20
C TYR A 134 -7.28 21.91 24.61
N ARG A 135 -6.44 22.95 24.76
CA ARG A 135 -5.98 23.42 26.08
C ARG A 135 -6.98 24.34 26.77
N THR A 136 -7.95 24.92 26.05
CA THR A 136 -8.93 25.83 26.65
C THR A 136 -9.99 25.06 27.42
N GLY A 137 -10.38 25.56 28.58
CA GLY A 137 -11.18 24.84 29.60
C GLY A 137 -12.51 24.22 29.14
N ASP A 138 -13.22 24.87 28.19
CA ASP A 138 -14.50 24.38 27.69
C ASP A 138 -14.39 23.09 26.87
N VAL A 139 -13.34 22.96 26.07
CA VAL A 139 -13.08 21.75 25.28
C VAL A 139 -12.54 20.66 26.19
N HIS A 140 -11.63 21.01 27.09
CA HIS A 140 -11.01 20.09 28.04
C HIS A 140 -12.08 19.41 28.95
N ALA A 141 -13.09 20.17 29.41
CA ALA A 141 -14.19 19.62 30.21
C ALA A 141 -15.07 18.61 29.43
N LYS A 142 -15.31 18.87 28.13
CA LYS A 142 -16.03 17.92 27.23
C LYS A 142 -15.22 16.69 26.91
N LEU A 143 -13.92 16.81 26.80
CA LEU A 143 -12.99 15.72 26.49
C LEU A 143 -12.77 14.75 27.65
N SER A 144 -13.14 15.13 28.89
CA SER A 144 -13.11 14.24 30.05
C SER A 144 -14.19 13.14 29.99
N GLU A 145 -15.20 13.30 29.13
CA GLU A 145 -16.20 12.27 28.85
C GLU A 145 -15.77 11.46 27.59
N VAL A 146 -15.86 10.13 27.67
CA VAL A 146 -15.44 9.23 26.56
C VAL A 146 -16.18 9.56 25.26
N ASN A 147 -17.48 9.83 25.31
CA ASN A 147 -18.27 10.17 24.14
C ASN A 147 -17.86 11.53 23.55
N GLY A 148 -17.56 12.52 24.37
CA GLY A 148 -17.11 13.84 23.95
C GLY A 148 -15.75 13.77 23.22
N LEU A 149 -14.84 12.93 23.72
CA LEU A 149 -13.55 12.68 23.07
C LEU A 149 -13.72 12.04 21.68
N ILE A 150 -14.55 11.00 21.57
CA ILE A 150 -14.81 10.31 20.29
C ILE A 150 -15.41 11.29 19.27
N GLU A 151 -16.39 12.08 19.65
CA GLU A 151 -17.02 13.08 18.77
C GLU A 151 -16.02 14.16 18.33
N TYR A 152 -15.20 14.64 19.26
CA TYR A 152 -14.15 15.62 18.95
C TYR A 152 -13.14 15.07 17.94
N LEU A 153 -12.61 13.87 18.19
CA LEU A 153 -11.65 13.23 17.28
C LEU A 153 -12.27 12.94 15.92
N ALA A 154 -13.52 12.48 15.85
CA ALA A 154 -14.22 12.27 14.59
C ALA A 154 -14.39 13.58 13.78
N LYS A 155 -14.66 14.69 14.46
CA LYS A 155 -14.68 16.01 13.83
C LYS A 155 -13.28 16.40 13.32
N LYS A 156 -12.24 16.25 14.15
CA LYS A 156 -10.86 16.61 13.80
C LYS A 156 -10.30 15.75 12.67
N THR A 157 -10.63 14.47 12.63
CA THR A 157 -10.26 13.60 11.49
C THR A 157 -10.75 14.16 10.15
N LYS A 158 -11.97 14.71 10.10
CA LYS A 158 -12.48 15.37 8.89
C LYS A 158 -11.66 16.63 8.53
N GLU A 159 -11.32 17.44 9.54
CA GLU A 159 -10.48 18.65 9.35
C GLU A 159 -9.07 18.25 8.86
N PHE A 160 -8.48 17.18 9.41
CA PHE A 160 -7.17 16.67 8.97
C PHE A 160 -7.23 16.12 7.54
N ASN A 161 -8.28 15.39 7.19
CA ASN A 161 -8.46 14.91 5.82
C ASN A 161 -8.49 16.06 4.79
N LEU A 162 -9.14 17.18 5.14
CA LEU A 162 -9.15 18.37 4.29
C LEU A 162 -7.79 19.08 4.26
N LEU A 163 -7.13 19.23 5.42
CA LEU A 163 -5.82 19.87 5.53
C LEU A 163 -4.77 19.16 4.70
N PHE A 164 -4.68 17.83 4.86
CA PHE A 164 -3.73 16.99 4.16
C PHE A 164 -4.19 16.55 2.77
N ASN A 165 -5.36 17.01 2.31
CA ASN A 165 -5.97 16.59 1.04
C ASN A 165 -5.96 15.06 0.87
N ASP A 166 -6.26 14.34 1.96
CA ASP A 166 -6.19 12.88 2.02
C ASP A 166 -7.30 12.31 2.91
N SER A 167 -8.32 11.74 2.28
CA SER A 167 -9.45 11.10 2.97
C SER A 167 -9.29 9.58 3.13
N TYR A 168 -8.19 9.00 2.62
CA TYR A 168 -7.96 7.57 2.67
C TYR A 168 -7.31 7.13 3.98
N GLU A 169 -7.72 5.99 4.50
CA GLU A 169 -6.94 5.24 5.49
C GLU A 169 -5.82 4.50 4.77
N THR A 170 -4.58 4.67 5.20
CA THR A 170 -3.43 4.06 4.52
C THR A 170 -3.14 2.68 5.08
N ILE A 171 -3.09 1.66 4.21
CA ILE A 171 -2.82 0.27 4.57
C ILE A 171 -1.56 -0.18 3.84
N TYR A 172 -0.54 -0.56 4.59
CA TYR A 172 0.69 -1.10 4.03
C TYR A 172 0.67 -2.63 4.08
N ILE A 173 0.98 -3.26 2.96
CA ILE A 173 1.04 -4.72 2.80
C ILE A 173 2.44 -5.06 2.29
N PRO A 174 3.37 -5.51 3.16
CA PRO A 174 4.76 -5.78 2.79
C PRO A 174 4.90 -7.01 1.91
N ALA A 175 6.04 -7.16 1.26
CA ALA A 175 6.47 -8.42 0.66
C ALA A 175 6.84 -9.47 1.73
N GLY A 176 6.94 -10.75 1.34
CA GLY A 176 7.36 -11.83 2.26
C GLY A 176 6.31 -12.19 3.31
N ARG A 177 5.04 -12.04 3.00
CA ARG A 177 3.89 -12.22 3.90
C ARG A 177 3.66 -13.66 4.35
N SER A 178 4.19 -14.64 3.63
CA SER A 178 4.00 -16.07 3.94
C SER A 178 4.46 -16.45 5.34
N ILE A 179 5.59 -15.94 5.82
CA ILE A 179 6.07 -16.18 7.19
C ILE A 179 5.08 -15.61 8.22
N LEU A 180 4.55 -14.43 7.97
CA LEU A 180 3.57 -13.79 8.85
C LEU A 180 2.26 -14.58 8.87
N THR A 181 1.86 -15.13 7.72
CA THR A 181 0.68 -16.00 7.60
C THR A 181 0.89 -17.34 8.31
N LEU A 182 2.05 -17.97 8.16
CA LEU A 182 2.39 -19.22 8.85
C LEU A 182 2.31 -19.07 10.38
N LEU A 183 2.73 -17.92 10.90
CA LEU A 183 2.70 -17.63 12.33
C LEU A 183 1.37 -17.05 12.80
N SER A 184 0.38 -16.89 11.91
CA SER A 184 -0.87 -16.15 12.17
C SER A 184 -1.64 -16.70 13.38
N SER A 185 -1.65 -18.01 13.59
CA SER A 185 -2.29 -18.64 14.76
C SER A 185 -1.57 -18.35 16.09
N GLN A 186 -0.28 -18.07 16.06
CA GLN A 186 0.57 -17.83 17.22
C GLN A 186 0.82 -16.34 17.47
N TRP A 187 0.58 -15.47 16.47
CA TRP A 187 0.88 -14.04 16.57
C TRP A 187 0.17 -13.36 17.73
N ASN A 188 -1.08 -13.72 18.04
CA ASN A 188 -1.78 -13.16 19.19
C ASN A 188 -1.00 -13.38 20.49
N TYR A 189 -0.44 -14.57 20.66
CA TYR A 189 0.38 -14.91 21.84
C TYR A 189 1.76 -14.24 21.76
N LEU A 190 2.48 -14.44 20.67
CA LEU A 190 3.83 -13.91 20.49
C LEU A 190 3.84 -12.38 20.62
N TYR A 191 2.96 -11.69 19.89
CA TYR A 191 2.94 -10.23 19.86
C TYR A 191 2.46 -9.62 21.19
N SER A 192 1.55 -10.28 21.90
CA SER A 192 1.10 -9.82 23.23
C SER A 192 2.14 -10.01 24.32
N THR A 193 3.05 -10.99 24.16
CA THR A 193 4.15 -11.26 25.13
C THR A 193 5.42 -10.47 24.83
N MET A 194 5.56 -9.89 23.63
CA MET A 194 6.70 -9.04 23.27
C MET A 194 6.63 -7.70 24.01
N ASP A 195 7.76 -7.29 24.57
CA ASP A 195 7.94 -5.92 25.05
C ASP A 195 8.18 -4.92 23.89
N ASP A 196 8.22 -3.63 24.18
CA ASP A 196 8.40 -2.59 23.18
C ASP A 196 9.75 -2.67 22.46
N ALA A 197 10.82 -3.17 23.14
CA ALA A 197 12.11 -3.36 22.53
C ALA A 197 12.10 -4.51 21.51
N GLN A 198 11.41 -5.61 21.83
CA GLN A 198 11.23 -6.73 20.91
C GLN A 198 10.34 -6.36 19.71
N LYS A 199 9.26 -5.60 19.94
CA LYS A 199 8.41 -5.07 18.85
C LYS A 199 9.17 -4.13 17.94
N SER A 200 10.15 -3.39 18.46
CA SER A 200 10.99 -2.47 17.67
C SER A 200 11.98 -3.16 16.73
N LEU A 201 12.12 -4.50 16.80
CA LEU A 201 12.89 -5.29 15.83
C LEU A 201 12.17 -5.39 14.47
N PHE A 202 10.85 -5.23 14.45
CA PHE A 202 10.09 -5.09 13.20
C PHE A 202 10.09 -3.62 12.77
N ASP A 203 10.26 -3.39 11.48
CA ASP A 203 10.02 -2.05 10.96
C ASP A 203 8.55 -1.66 11.12
N GLU A 204 8.28 -0.36 11.16
CA GLU A 204 6.95 0.20 11.43
C GLU A 204 5.88 -0.35 10.50
N CYS A 205 6.17 -0.47 9.19
CA CYS A 205 5.22 -0.96 8.18
C CYS A 205 4.84 -2.42 8.42
N THR A 206 5.81 -3.27 8.78
CA THR A 206 5.59 -4.68 9.11
C THR A 206 4.78 -4.81 10.39
N ARG A 207 5.05 -3.98 11.39
CA ARG A 207 4.31 -3.97 12.65
C ARG A 207 2.85 -3.62 12.43
N ASP A 208 2.59 -2.53 11.72
CA ASP A 208 1.23 -2.09 11.42
C ASP A 208 0.47 -3.13 10.57
N TYR A 209 1.17 -3.80 9.65
CA TYR A 209 0.57 -4.90 8.89
C TYR A 209 0.15 -6.06 9.81
N ILE A 210 1.00 -6.47 10.76
CA ILE A 210 0.68 -7.53 11.73
C ILE A 210 -0.55 -7.14 12.55
N GLU A 211 -0.58 -5.92 13.09
CA GLU A 211 -1.70 -5.41 13.89
C GLU A 211 -3.01 -5.40 13.08
N ASN A 212 -2.96 -4.96 11.83
CA ASN A 212 -4.10 -4.97 10.92
C ASN A 212 -4.58 -6.40 10.58
N VAL A 213 -3.67 -7.35 10.37
CA VAL A 213 -4.02 -8.77 10.16
C VAL A 213 -4.72 -9.33 11.39
N LEU A 214 -4.19 -9.09 12.60
CA LEU A 214 -4.80 -9.55 13.84
C LEU A 214 -6.20 -8.97 14.06
N LEU A 215 -6.39 -7.70 13.73
CA LEU A 215 -7.69 -7.03 13.79
C LEU A 215 -8.67 -7.67 12.81
N LEU A 216 -8.30 -7.82 11.54
CA LEU A 216 -9.15 -8.44 10.53
C LEU A 216 -9.50 -9.90 10.89
N LYS A 217 -8.55 -10.67 11.37
CA LYS A 217 -8.79 -12.04 11.81
C LYS A 217 -9.84 -12.10 12.93
N SER A 218 -9.78 -11.18 13.89
CA SER A 218 -10.80 -11.03 14.94
C SER A 218 -12.18 -10.69 14.36
N LEU A 219 -12.24 -9.88 13.29
CA LEU A 219 -13.48 -9.53 12.61
C LEU A 219 -14.06 -10.71 11.82
N TYR A 220 -13.23 -11.43 11.07
CA TYR A 220 -13.65 -12.63 10.32
C TYR A 220 -14.23 -13.71 11.25
N SER A 221 -13.64 -13.92 12.43
CA SER A 221 -14.14 -14.88 13.41
C SER A 221 -15.54 -14.54 13.97
N ARG A 222 -16.04 -13.33 13.74
CA ARG A 222 -17.36 -12.82 14.18
C ARG A 222 -18.37 -12.68 13.03
N ASP A 223 -18.18 -13.37 11.93
CA ASP A 223 -19.02 -13.27 10.71
C ASP A 223 -19.14 -11.84 10.17
N TYR A 224 -18.10 -11.03 10.34
CA TYR A 224 -18.13 -9.61 9.96
C TYR A 224 -18.31 -9.44 8.46
N GLU A 225 -17.69 -10.29 7.64
CA GLU A 225 -17.85 -10.29 6.19
C GLU A 225 -19.34 -10.46 5.80
N ARG A 226 -20.01 -11.48 6.33
CA ARG A 226 -21.42 -11.72 6.04
C ARG A 226 -22.31 -10.56 6.53
N LYS A 227 -22.09 -10.08 7.74
CA LYS A 227 -22.85 -8.94 8.29
C LYS A 227 -22.68 -7.67 7.47
N SER A 228 -21.47 -7.42 6.97
CA SER A 228 -21.20 -6.27 6.11
C SER A 228 -21.92 -6.39 4.76
N LEU A 229 -21.95 -7.57 4.17
CA LEU A 229 -22.71 -7.84 2.93
C LEU A 229 -24.21 -7.70 3.15
N ASP A 230 -24.75 -8.19 4.27
CA ASP A 230 -26.18 -8.08 4.60
C ASP A 230 -26.63 -6.61 4.77
N THR A 231 -25.75 -5.76 5.27
CA THR A 231 -26.00 -4.32 5.46
C THR A 231 -25.70 -3.46 4.25
N LEU A 232 -25.02 -3.99 3.23
CA LEU A 232 -24.66 -3.27 2.01
C LEU A 232 -25.93 -2.99 1.18
N THR A 233 -26.35 -1.73 1.13
CA THR A 233 -27.59 -1.31 0.42
C THR A 233 -27.35 -0.92 -1.02
N ASP A 234 -26.13 -0.48 -1.35
CA ASP A 234 -25.76 -0.05 -2.69
C ASP A 234 -25.69 -1.26 -3.65
N ALA A 235 -26.54 -1.24 -4.68
CA ALA A 235 -26.65 -2.32 -5.67
C ALA A 235 -25.37 -2.46 -6.51
N HIS A 236 -24.72 -1.34 -6.85
CA HIS A 236 -23.49 -1.35 -7.62
C HIS A 236 -22.35 -1.98 -6.83
N LEU A 237 -22.17 -1.57 -5.57
CA LEU A 237 -21.17 -2.16 -4.69
C LEU A 237 -21.42 -3.66 -4.43
N ARG A 238 -22.69 -4.08 -4.36
CA ARG A 238 -23.02 -5.51 -4.30
C ARG A 238 -22.55 -6.29 -5.53
N ASP A 239 -22.71 -5.74 -6.72
CA ASP A 239 -22.26 -6.41 -7.94
C ASP A 239 -20.75 -6.43 -8.04
N LEU A 240 -20.06 -5.33 -7.65
CA LEU A 240 -18.61 -5.31 -7.53
C LEU A 240 -18.11 -6.33 -6.49
N SER A 241 -18.78 -6.46 -5.34
CA SER A 241 -18.41 -7.44 -4.32
C SER A 241 -18.51 -8.88 -4.79
N LYS A 242 -19.51 -9.22 -5.59
CA LYS A 242 -19.64 -10.57 -6.20
C LYS A 242 -18.50 -10.85 -7.19
N LYS A 243 -18.15 -9.85 -8.04
CA LYS A 243 -17.03 -9.98 -8.96
C LYS A 243 -15.71 -10.12 -8.22
N ALA A 244 -15.48 -9.29 -7.17
CA ALA A 244 -14.31 -9.37 -6.34
C ALA A 244 -14.19 -10.71 -5.60
N ASP A 245 -15.30 -11.26 -5.08
CA ASP A 245 -15.31 -12.57 -4.44
C ASP A 245 -15.00 -13.69 -5.44
N THR A 246 -15.51 -13.60 -6.68
CA THR A 246 -15.19 -14.54 -7.75
C THR A 246 -13.69 -14.52 -8.07
N LEU A 247 -13.09 -13.34 -8.24
CA LEU A 247 -11.65 -13.19 -8.47
C LEU A 247 -10.84 -13.73 -7.28
N ARG A 248 -11.24 -13.38 -6.04
CA ARG A 248 -10.60 -13.84 -4.81
C ARG A 248 -10.55 -15.37 -4.74
N ASN A 249 -11.70 -16.03 -4.95
CA ASN A 249 -11.81 -17.49 -4.92
C ASN A 249 -11.02 -18.16 -6.06
N PHE A 250 -10.97 -17.53 -7.23
CA PHE A 250 -10.18 -18.01 -8.37
C PHE A 250 -8.68 -17.96 -8.08
N ILE A 251 -8.20 -16.84 -7.49
CA ILE A 251 -6.78 -16.66 -7.14
C ILE A 251 -6.37 -17.65 -6.06
N LEU A 252 -7.19 -17.82 -5.00
CA LEU A 252 -6.94 -18.75 -3.90
C LEU A 252 -7.13 -20.22 -4.29
N LYS A 253 -7.74 -20.51 -5.45
CA LYS A 253 -8.20 -21.86 -5.81
C LYS A 253 -9.07 -22.49 -4.72
N GLY A 254 -9.86 -21.68 -4.04
CA GLY A 254 -10.72 -22.05 -2.93
C GLY A 254 -11.27 -20.81 -2.23
N ARG A 255 -11.96 -21.00 -1.14
CA ARG A 255 -12.57 -19.94 -0.33
C ARG A 255 -11.87 -19.84 1.03
N TYR A 256 -11.48 -18.64 1.43
CA TYR A 256 -11.02 -18.41 2.79
C TYR A 256 -12.17 -18.51 3.78
N VAL A 257 -11.97 -19.28 4.85
CA VAL A 257 -12.92 -19.43 5.96
C VAL A 257 -12.16 -19.38 7.30
N CYS A 258 -12.78 -18.76 8.30
CA CYS A 258 -12.25 -18.73 9.66
C CYS A 258 -13.26 -19.40 10.59
N GLU A 259 -12.91 -20.58 11.12
CA GLU A 259 -13.77 -21.39 11.99
C GLU A 259 -13.13 -21.54 13.36
N ASN A 260 -13.81 -21.10 14.40
CA ASN A 260 -13.31 -21.15 15.78
C ASN A 260 -11.89 -20.58 15.95
N GLY A 261 -11.58 -19.51 15.20
CA GLY A 261 -10.26 -18.88 15.22
C GLY A 261 -9.19 -19.59 14.40
N THR A 262 -9.51 -20.72 13.74
CA THR A 262 -8.62 -21.42 12.82
C THR A 262 -8.91 -21.00 11.38
N GLU A 263 -7.87 -20.60 10.69
CA GLU A 263 -7.92 -20.16 9.30
C GLU A 263 -7.76 -21.34 8.35
N LYS A 264 -8.65 -21.44 7.37
CA LYS A 264 -8.68 -22.53 6.41
C LYS A 264 -8.97 -22.04 5.00
N ILE A 265 -8.57 -22.83 4.01
CA ILE A 265 -9.01 -22.73 2.63
C ILE A 265 -9.96 -23.90 2.33
N GLU A 266 -11.20 -23.58 2.02
CA GLU A 266 -12.20 -24.55 1.54
C GLU A 266 -12.04 -24.72 0.04
N LEU A 267 -11.72 -25.94 -0.38
CA LEU A 267 -11.50 -26.28 -1.79
C LEU A 267 -12.83 -26.59 -2.50
N SER A 268 -12.80 -26.67 -3.84
CA SER A 268 -13.98 -26.95 -4.66
C SER A 268 -14.68 -28.28 -4.35
N ASN A 269 -13.96 -29.27 -3.78
CA ASN A 269 -14.51 -30.54 -3.32
C ASN A 269 -15.03 -30.49 -1.87
N SER A 270 -15.21 -29.30 -1.30
CA SER A 270 -15.61 -29.04 0.10
C SER A 270 -14.64 -29.56 1.16
N SER A 271 -13.45 -30.03 0.79
CA SER A 271 -12.39 -30.30 1.76
C SER A 271 -11.77 -29.00 2.25
N LYS A 272 -11.30 -28.99 3.50
CA LYS A 272 -10.70 -27.82 4.12
C LYS A 272 -9.27 -28.10 4.47
N VAL A 273 -8.38 -27.20 4.10
CA VAL A 273 -6.96 -27.23 4.40
C VAL A 273 -6.66 -26.07 5.33
N ASP A 274 -6.05 -26.35 6.47
CA ASP A 274 -5.60 -25.28 7.37
C ASP A 274 -4.59 -24.39 6.64
N LEU A 275 -4.67 -23.07 6.83
CA LEU A 275 -3.86 -22.11 6.10
C LEU A 275 -2.36 -22.34 6.27
N ASN A 276 -1.93 -22.87 7.43
CA ASN A 276 -0.54 -23.24 7.70
C ASN A 276 -0.01 -24.36 6.79
N PHE A 277 -0.91 -25.20 6.22
CA PHE A 277 -0.57 -26.27 5.29
C PHE A 277 -0.96 -25.94 3.85
N ALA A 278 -1.47 -24.73 3.58
CA ALA A 278 -1.78 -24.28 2.25
C ALA A 278 -0.49 -24.02 1.43
N SER A 279 -0.62 -23.88 0.12
CA SER A 279 0.53 -23.56 -0.74
C SER A 279 1.12 -22.19 -0.40
N SER A 280 2.42 -22.00 -0.68
CA SER A 280 3.10 -20.71 -0.43
C SER A 280 2.41 -19.53 -1.12
N GLY A 281 1.90 -19.72 -2.36
CA GLY A 281 1.13 -18.68 -3.05
C GLY A 281 -0.17 -18.32 -2.35
N GLN A 282 -0.89 -19.31 -1.80
CA GLN A 282 -2.09 -19.05 -1.00
C GLN A 282 -1.77 -18.30 0.29
N GLN A 283 -0.71 -18.71 1.00
CA GLN A 283 -0.25 -18.04 2.22
C GLN A 283 0.20 -16.61 1.97
N GLU A 284 0.84 -16.36 0.81
CA GLU A 284 1.34 -15.03 0.44
C GLU A 284 0.20 -14.07 0.10
N VAL A 285 -0.84 -14.55 -0.61
CA VAL A 285 -1.85 -13.65 -1.20
C VAL A 285 -3.11 -13.51 -0.34
N VAL A 286 -3.41 -14.42 0.57
CA VAL A 286 -4.69 -14.47 1.29
C VAL A 286 -5.04 -13.16 1.99
N TRP A 287 -4.09 -12.53 2.64
CA TRP A 287 -4.34 -11.27 3.35
C TRP A 287 -4.43 -10.07 2.43
N VAL A 288 -3.70 -10.06 1.30
CA VAL A 288 -3.90 -9.05 0.24
C VAL A 288 -5.36 -9.06 -0.20
N LEU A 289 -5.87 -10.26 -0.55
CA LEU A 289 -7.23 -10.44 -1.03
C LEU A 289 -8.28 -10.07 0.04
N ASN A 290 -8.04 -10.46 1.29
CA ASN A 290 -8.95 -10.18 2.39
C ASN A 290 -9.01 -8.69 2.74
N PHE A 291 -7.88 -7.97 2.73
CA PHE A 291 -7.86 -6.52 2.92
C PHE A 291 -8.62 -5.79 1.81
N LEU A 292 -8.33 -6.11 0.55
CA LEU A 292 -9.03 -5.52 -0.59
C LEU A 292 -10.54 -5.75 -0.51
N TYR A 293 -10.94 -6.99 -0.24
CA TYR A 293 -12.34 -7.37 -0.20
C TYR A 293 -13.11 -6.73 0.96
N ILE A 294 -12.56 -6.77 2.19
CA ILE A 294 -13.26 -6.23 3.35
C ILE A 294 -13.43 -4.71 3.25
N ARG A 295 -12.45 -4.00 2.70
CA ARG A 295 -12.53 -2.55 2.49
C ARG A 295 -13.55 -2.20 1.41
N LEU A 296 -13.64 -2.99 0.35
CA LEU A 296 -14.66 -2.85 -0.67
C LEU A 296 -16.07 -2.97 -0.09
N ILE A 297 -16.39 -4.05 0.64
CA ILE A 297 -17.72 -4.29 1.17
C ILE A 297 -18.11 -3.38 2.35
N THR A 298 -17.14 -2.83 3.06
CA THR A 298 -17.39 -1.86 4.15
C THR A 298 -17.37 -0.42 3.66
N HIS A 299 -17.07 -0.19 2.38
CA HIS A 299 -16.98 1.12 1.73
C HIS A 299 -16.17 2.14 2.57
N ARG A 300 -15.02 1.69 3.08
CA ARG A 300 -14.08 2.55 3.80
C ARG A 300 -12.94 2.94 2.85
N PRO A 301 -12.88 4.19 2.39
CA PRO A 301 -11.86 4.63 1.45
C PRO A 301 -10.46 4.33 1.99
N SER A 302 -9.68 3.57 1.23
CA SER A 302 -8.36 3.11 1.65
C SER A 302 -7.34 3.33 0.54
N TYR A 303 -6.12 3.74 0.93
CA TYR A 303 -4.96 3.78 0.07
C TYR A 303 -4.10 2.56 0.37
N PHE A 304 -4.10 1.59 -0.52
CA PHE A 304 -3.33 0.36 -0.36
C PHE A 304 -1.92 0.55 -0.92
N ILE A 305 -0.92 0.27 -0.11
CA ILE A 305 0.46 0.14 -0.56
C ILE A 305 0.78 -1.35 -0.52
N ILE A 306 0.89 -1.97 -1.70
CA ILE A 306 1.04 -3.43 -1.83
C ILE A 306 2.39 -3.72 -2.47
N GLU A 307 3.28 -4.32 -1.70
CA GLU A 307 4.55 -4.79 -2.24
C GLU A 307 4.37 -6.17 -2.85
N GLU A 308 4.82 -6.30 -4.10
CA GLU A 308 4.89 -7.56 -4.84
C GLU A 308 3.63 -8.43 -4.70
N PRO A 309 2.44 -7.97 -5.14
CA PRO A 309 1.21 -8.75 -5.04
C PRO A 309 1.29 -10.09 -5.79
N GLU A 310 2.22 -10.19 -6.72
CA GLU A 310 2.51 -11.37 -7.54
C GLU A 310 3.34 -12.44 -6.86
N SER A 311 3.93 -12.16 -5.69
CA SER A 311 4.88 -13.07 -5.05
C SER A 311 4.32 -14.48 -4.85
N ASN A 312 5.08 -15.50 -5.28
CA ASN A 312 4.72 -16.92 -5.24
C ASN A 312 3.43 -17.30 -6.01
N LEU A 313 2.92 -16.42 -6.89
CA LEU A 313 1.75 -16.71 -7.71
C LEU A 313 2.13 -17.18 -9.12
N PHE A 314 1.36 -18.15 -9.62
CA PHE A 314 1.44 -18.52 -11.03
C PHE A 314 1.00 -17.35 -11.93
N PRO A 315 1.58 -17.16 -13.14
CA PRO A 315 1.30 -16.01 -14.01
C PRO A 315 -0.17 -15.69 -14.24
N ALA A 316 -1.02 -16.72 -14.41
CA ALA A 316 -2.46 -16.50 -14.56
C ALA A 316 -3.10 -15.85 -13.32
N SER A 317 -2.66 -16.22 -12.10
CA SER A 317 -3.16 -15.62 -10.87
C SER A 317 -2.66 -14.18 -10.68
N GLN A 318 -1.48 -13.84 -11.20
CA GLN A 318 -0.94 -12.48 -11.19
C GLN A 318 -1.84 -11.51 -11.99
N LYS A 319 -2.34 -11.95 -13.16
CA LYS A 319 -3.35 -11.21 -13.94
C LYS A 319 -4.59 -10.91 -13.10
N TYR A 320 -5.15 -11.92 -12.44
CA TYR A 320 -6.39 -11.74 -11.67
C TYR A 320 -6.22 -10.91 -10.40
N VAL A 321 -5.05 -10.97 -9.74
CA VAL A 321 -4.73 -10.05 -8.63
C VAL A 321 -4.69 -8.61 -9.14
N THR A 322 -4.12 -8.36 -10.31
CA THR A 322 -4.08 -7.03 -10.93
C THR A 322 -5.50 -6.54 -11.24
N GLU A 323 -6.36 -7.39 -11.80
CA GLU A 323 -7.77 -7.05 -12.05
C GLU A 323 -8.53 -6.74 -10.75
N LEU A 324 -8.30 -7.51 -9.69
CA LEU A 324 -8.95 -7.26 -8.39
C LEU A 324 -8.50 -5.93 -7.78
N ILE A 325 -7.20 -5.61 -7.81
CA ILE A 325 -6.69 -4.31 -7.34
C ILE A 325 -7.34 -3.18 -8.14
N SER A 326 -7.39 -3.30 -9.47
CA SER A 326 -7.99 -2.28 -10.34
C SER A 326 -9.49 -2.10 -10.08
N LEU A 327 -10.24 -3.20 -9.88
CA LEU A 327 -11.65 -3.17 -9.50
C LEU A 327 -11.85 -2.41 -8.18
N VAL A 328 -11.02 -2.66 -7.18
CA VAL A 328 -11.10 -2.01 -5.87
C VAL A 328 -10.75 -0.52 -6.00
N VAL A 329 -9.76 -0.16 -6.80
CA VAL A 329 -9.44 1.25 -7.09
C VAL A 329 -10.63 1.96 -7.75
N ASN A 330 -11.25 1.33 -8.75
CA ASN A 330 -12.43 1.89 -9.43
C ASN A 330 -13.67 1.99 -8.52
N ALA A 331 -13.70 1.23 -7.43
CA ALA A 331 -14.75 1.34 -6.40
C ALA A 331 -14.51 2.49 -5.39
N GLY A 332 -13.56 3.39 -5.66
CA GLY A 332 -13.30 4.58 -4.85
C GLY A 332 -12.16 4.43 -3.83
N HIS A 333 -11.32 3.39 -3.98
CA HIS A 333 -10.08 3.23 -3.25
C HIS A 333 -8.89 3.76 -4.05
N ALA A 334 -7.70 3.67 -3.49
CA ALA A 334 -6.46 4.02 -4.17
C ALA A 334 -5.39 2.95 -3.90
N SER A 335 -4.40 2.83 -4.78
CA SER A 335 -3.35 1.83 -4.61
C SER A 335 -2.01 2.28 -5.17
N LEU A 336 -0.94 1.97 -4.44
CA LEU A 336 0.43 1.91 -4.92
C LEU A 336 0.87 0.44 -4.94
N VAL A 337 1.33 -0.02 -6.08
CA VAL A 337 1.84 -1.38 -6.26
C VAL A 337 3.33 -1.32 -6.58
N THR A 338 4.15 -2.10 -5.86
CA THR A 338 5.52 -2.36 -6.31
C THR A 338 5.57 -3.72 -6.99
N THR A 339 6.24 -3.84 -8.13
CA THR A 339 6.29 -5.11 -8.88
C THR A 339 7.61 -5.30 -9.62
N HIS A 340 7.97 -6.57 -9.80
CA HIS A 340 9.02 -7.03 -10.70
C HIS A 340 8.46 -7.86 -11.87
N SER A 341 7.13 -8.08 -11.90
CA SER A 341 6.51 -9.00 -12.83
C SER A 341 6.12 -8.35 -14.15
N PRO A 342 6.62 -8.84 -15.27
CA PRO A 342 6.15 -8.43 -16.59
C PRO A 342 4.67 -8.78 -16.81
N TYR A 343 4.15 -9.82 -16.13
CA TYR A 343 2.73 -10.22 -16.24
C TYR A 343 1.80 -9.24 -15.55
N VAL A 344 2.22 -8.65 -14.42
CA VAL A 344 1.47 -7.58 -13.76
C VAL A 344 1.42 -6.35 -14.65
N LEU A 345 2.57 -5.91 -15.20
CA LEU A 345 2.63 -4.75 -16.09
C LEU A 345 1.83 -4.98 -17.39
N GLY A 346 1.96 -6.17 -18.00
CA GLY A 346 1.18 -6.55 -19.18
C GLY A 346 -0.33 -6.57 -18.92
N ALA A 347 -0.75 -7.08 -17.75
CA ALA A 347 -2.15 -7.04 -17.34
C ALA A 347 -2.65 -5.60 -17.16
N MET A 348 -1.86 -4.73 -16.51
CA MET A 348 -2.19 -3.30 -16.39
C MET A 348 -2.29 -2.59 -17.73
N ASN A 349 -1.36 -2.88 -18.66
CA ASN A 349 -1.40 -2.34 -20.03
C ASN A 349 -2.67 -2.75 -20.77
N ASN A 350 -3.12 -4.00 -20.62
CA ASN A 350 -4.37 -4.43 -21.22
C ASN A 350 -5.58 -3.67 -20.63
N LEU A 351 -5.59 -3.42 -19.33
CA LEU A 351 -6.65 -2.67 -18.65
C LEU A 351 -6.63 -1.17 -19.01
N LEU A 352 -5.44 -0.58 -19.17
CA LEU A 352 -5.26 0.78 -19.69
C LEU A 352 -5.77 0.88 -21.12
N TYR A 353 -5.33 -0.02 -22.01
CA TYR A 353 -5.72 -0.02 -23.41
C TYR A 353 -7.23 -0.18 -23.58
N ALA A 354 -7.87 -1.09 -22.83
CA ALA A 354 -9.30 -1.31 -22.89
C ALA A 354 -10.10 -0.02 -22.60
N SER A 355 -9.60 0.82 -21.69
CA SER A 355 -10.23 2.10 -21.33
C SER A 355 -10.13 3.19 -22.41
N THR A 356 -9.18 3.06 -23.34
CA THR A 356 -8.93 4.04 -24.42
C THR A 356 -9.63 3.69 -25.73
N LEU A 357 -10.30 2.54 -25.81
CA LEU A 357 -10.97 2.10 -27.03
C LEU A 357 -12.15 3.00 -27.41
N PRO A 358 -12.47 3.13 -28.73
CA PRO A 358 -13.62 3.88 -29.21
C PRO A 358 -14.93 3.35 -28.62
N THR A 359 -15.92 4.22 -28.46
CA THR A 359 -17.20 3.95 -27.79
C THR A 359 -17.96 2.77 -28.39
N ASP A 360 -17.88 2.58 -29.72
CA ASP A 360 -18.50 1.48 -30.45
C ASP A 360 -17.87 0.11 -30.14
N LYS A 361 -16.64 0.08 -29.60
CA LYS A 361 -15.90 -1.13 -29.24
C LYS A 361 -16.00 -1.51 -27.76
N LEU A 362 -16.51 -0.63 -26.90
CA LEU A 362 -16.51 -0.85 -25.46
C LEU A 362 -17.27 -2.10 -25.02
N LYS A 363 -18.38 -2.45 -25.71
CA LYS A 363 -19.14 -3.68 -25.38
C LYS A 363 -18.38 -4.96 -25.71
N GLU A 364 -17.63 -4.94 -26.80
CA GLU A 364 -16.79 -6.06 -27.19
C GLU A 364 -15.60 -6.19 -26.24
N ALA A 365 -14.97 -5.07 -25.87
CA ALA A 365 -13.90 -5.04 -24.90
C ALA A 365 -14.32 -5.52 -23.51
N ASP A 366 -15.53 -5.16 -23.05
CA ASP A 366 -16.10 -5.63 -21.77
C ASP A 366 -16.31 -7.15 -21.74
N SER A 367 -16.56 -7.78 -22.89
CA SER A 367 -16.66 -9.24 -23.00
C SER A 367 -15.29 -9.95 -22.88
N ILE A 368 -14.19 -9.24 -23.12
CA ILE A 368 -12.82 -9.73 -23.02
C ILE A 368 -12.24 -9.45 -21.64
N LEU A 369 -12.39 -8.22 -21.17
CA LEU A 369 -11.91 -7.70 -19.88
C LEU A 369 -13.01 -6.88 -19.23
N SER A 370 -13.45 -7.26 -18.04
CA SER A 370 -14.53 -6.58 -17.33
C SER A 370 -14.23 -5.10 -17.16
N LYS A 371 -15.19 -4.24 -17.58
CA LYS A 371 -15.04 -2.78 -17.57
C LYS A 371 -14.79 -2.22 -16.17
N GLU A 372 -15.25 -2.90 -15.14
CA GLU A 372 -15.03 -2.51 -13.75
C GLU A 372 -13.56 -2.61 -13.32
N CYS A 373 -12.73 -3.31 -14.12
CA CYS A 373 -11.29 -3.43 -13.91
C CYS A 373 -10.46 -2.47 -14.77
N TRP A 374 -11.07 -1.74 -15.74
CA TRP A 374 -10.31 -0.87 -16.65
C TRP A 374 -9.66 0.29 -15.90
N ILE A 375 -8.45 0.63 -16.30
CA ILE A 375 -7.64 1.69 -15.66
C ILE A 375 -7.75 2.96 -16.50
N SER A 376 -8.19 4.07 -15.88
CA SER A 376 -8.15 5.37 -16.54
C SER A 376 -6.71 5.90 -16.58
N PRO A 377 -6.15 6.22 -17.75
CA PRO A 377 -4.81 6.80 -17.85
C PRO A 377 -4.65 8.13 -17.10
N ASP A 378 -5.74 8.89 -16.95
CA ASP A 378 -5.71 10.20 -16.28
C ASP A 378 -5.52 10.10 -14.75
N CYS A 379 -5.76 8.91 -14.15
CA CYS A 379 -5.61 8.65 -12.73
C CYS A 379 -4.46 7.70 -12.42
N PHE A 380 -3.69 7.30 -13.43
CA PHE A 380 -2.64 6.29 -13.34
C PHE A 380 -1.25 6.90 -13.53
N SER A 381 -0.28 6.43 -12.75
CA SER A 381 1.13 6.73 -12.94
C SER A 381 2.00 5.50 -12.79
N SER A 382 3.08 5.42 -13.54
CA SER A 382 4.06 4.34 -13.46
C SER A 382 5.46 4.92 -13.47
N TYR A 383 6.30 4.44 -12.56
CA TYR A 383 7.68 4.89 -12.45
C TYR A 383 8.63 3.68 -12.44
N PHE A 384 9.74 3.83 -13.15
CA PHE A 384 10.83 2.87 -13.16
C PHE A 384 11.93 3.31 -12.20
N VAL A 385 12.37 2.39 -11.32
CA VAL A 385 13.39 2.65 -10.32
C VAL A 385 14.64 1.85 -10.65
N GLU A 386 15.73 2.55 -10.99
CA GLU A 386 17.00 1.98 -11.40
C GLU A 386 18.16 2.74 -10.73
N ASP A 387 19.10 2.03 -10.13
CA ASP A 387 20.29 2.59 -9.48
C ASP A 387 20.03 3.74 -8.50
N GLY A 388 18.88 3.70 -7.86
CA GLY A 388 18.43 4.71 -6.90
C GLY A 388 17.87 6.00 -7.53
N VAL A 389 17.60 5.98 -8.83
CA VAL A 389 16.96 7.08 -9.57
C VAL A 389 15.60 6.64 -10.07
N VAL A 390 14.65 7.57 -10.06
CA VAL A 390 13.27 7.34 -10.52
C VAL A 390 13.06 8.04 -11.84
N SER A 391 12.48 7.35 -12.81
CA SER A 391 12.05 7.91 -14.10
C SER A 391 10.59 7.58 -14.38
N ASP A 392 9.89 8.45 -15.08
CA ASP A 392 8.56 8.16 -15.62
C ASP A 392 8.66 6.94 -16.55
N CYS A 393 7.67 6.05 -16.44
CA CYS A 393 7.59 4.82 -17.22
C CYS A 393 6.30 4.74 -18.05
N ILE A 394 5.65 5.89 -18.29
CA ILE A 394 4.47 5.98 -19.15
C ILE A 394 4.89 6.45 -20.54
N ASP A 395 4.49 5.71 -21.56
CA ASP A 395 4.44 6.21 -22.93
C ASP A 395 3.18 7.08 -23.07
N HIS A 396 3.37 8.40 -23.13
CA HIS A 396 2.28 9.37 -23.16
C HIS A 396 1.54 9.42 -24.52
N GLU A 397 2.12 8.87 -25.60
CA GLU A 397 1.47 8.82 -26.91
C GLU A 397 0.40 7.71 -26.93
N ILE A 398 0.76 6.53 -26.46
CA ILE A 398 -0.14 5.37 -26.42
C ILE A 398 -0.82 5.17 -25.06
N LYS A 399 -0.48 5.97 -24.05
CA LYS A 399 -1.02 5.94 -22.68
C LYS A 399 -0.89 4.58 -22.02
N GLN A 400 0.27 3.95 -22.15
CA GLN A 400 0.59 2.63 -21.59
C GLN A 400 1.92 2.69 -20.85
N ILE A 401 2.15 1.68 -20.00
CA ILE A 401 3.43 1.49 -19.33
C ILE A 401 4.45 1.05 -20.38
N ASP A 402 5.60 1.71 -20.44
CA ASP A 402 6.75 1.26 -21.21
C ASP A 402 7.41 0.06 -20.51
N SER A 403 7.16 -1.13 -21.02
CA SER A 403 7.74 -2.38 -20.49
C SER A 403 9.11 -2.73 -21.12
N SER A 404 9.63 -1.91 -22.03
CA SER A 404 10.81 -2.20 -22.82
C SER A 404 12.05 -2.56 -21.97
N LYS A 405 12.21 -1.91 -20.81
CA LYS A 405 13.33 -2.21 -19.89
C LYS A 405 13.21 -3.58 -19.22
N MET A 406 12.00 -4.08 -18.99
CA MET A 406 11.78 -5.42 -18.44
C MET A 406 11.84 -6.48 -19.53
N ASP A 407 11.37 -6.17 -20.74
CA ASP A 407 11.42 -7.05 -21.89
C ASP A 407 12.87 -7.26 -22.42
N ALA A 408 13.77 -6.32 -22.11
CA ALA A 408 15.19 -6.43 -22.48
C ALA A 408 15.85 -7.71 -21.94
N ILE A 409 15.45 -8.21 -20.76
CA ILE A 409 15.97 -9.48 -20.23
C ILE A 409 15.50 -10.66 -21.09
N SER A 410 14.25 -10.67 -21.53
CA SER A 410 13.72 -11.70 -22.44
C SER A 410 14.49 -11.68 -23.77
N SER A 411 14.81 -10.50 -24.29
CA SER A 411 15.62 -10.35 -25.51
C SER A 411 17.03 -10.91 -25.32
N ILE A 412 17.70 -10.64 -24.19
CA ILE A 412 19.03 -11.19 -23.88
C ILE A 412 19.00 -12.72 -23.87
N VAL A 413 18.03 -13.32 -23.18
CA VAL A 413 17.87 -14.79 -23.10
C VAL A 413 17.62 -15.39 -24.48
N ASN A 414 16.78 -14.73 -25.30
CA ASN A 414 16.52 -15.18 -26.67
C ASN A 414 17.77 -15.06 -27.57
N ASP A 415 18.50 -13.94 -27.47
CA ASP A 415 19.75 -13.76 -28.21
C ASP A 415 20.82 -14.83 -27.84
N GLU A 416 20.91 -15.15 -26.53
CA GLU A 416 21.78 -16.24 -26.07
C GLU A 416 21.35 -17.58 -26.67
N TYR A 417 20.07 -17.88 -26.69
CA TYR A 417 19.50 -19.09 -27.27
C TYR A 417 19.83 -19.16 -28.79
N ASP A 418 19.58 -18.06 -29.50
CA ASP A 418 19.86 -17.98 -30.96
C ASP A 418 21.33 -18.19 -31.27
N ARG A 419 22.22 -17.56 -30.50
CA ARG A 419 23.69 -17.76 -30.64
C ARG A 419 24.07 -19.21 -30.35
N LEU A 420 23.54 -19.84 -29.30
CA LEU A 420 23.80 -21.26 -29.01
C LEU A 420 23.22 -22.18 -30.10
N SER A 421 22.05 -21.84 -30.63
CA SER A 421 21.41 -22.54 -31.72
C SER A 421 22.29 -22.52 -33.01
N MET A 422 22.87 -21.35 -33.32
CA MET A 422 23.78 -21.21 -34.47
C MET A 422 25.01 -22.14 -34.35
N LEU A 423 25.57 -22.34 -33.16
CA LEU A 423 26.70 -23.28 -32.97
C LEU A 423 26.33 -24.72 -33.31
N MET A 424 25.08 -25.14 -33.07
CA MET A 424 24.62 -26.49 -33.48
C MET A 424 24.52 -26.66 -34.99
N TRP A 425 24.27 -25.58 -35.74
CA TRP A 425 24.14 -25.65 -37.20
C TRP A 425 25.51 -25.56 -37.90
N ASP A 426 26.44 -24.77 -37.34
CA ASP A 426 27.83 -24.68 -37.87
C ASP A 426 28.58 -26.03 -37.82
N ASP A 427 28.34 -26.86 -36.80
CA ASP A 427 28.96 -28.19 -36.73
C ASP A 427 28.34 -29.21 -37.71
N LYS A 428 27.07 -29.03 -38.11
CA LYS A 428 26.45 -29.89 -39.14
C LYS A 428 26.85 -29.55 -40.55
N GLY A 429 27.37 -28.33 -40.81
CA GLY A 429 27.89 -27.88 -42.10
C GLY A 429 29.34 -28.31 -42.39
N ARG A 430 30.09 -28.84 -41.41
CA ARG A 430 31.46 -29.30 -41.57
C ARG A 430 31.62 -30.79 -41.78
N ASN A 431 30.53 -31.54 -41.80
CA ASN A 431 30.50 -33.00 -42.02
C ASN A 431 29.79 -33.40 -43.34
N VAL A 432 30.01 -32.64 -44.43
CA VAL A 432 29.63 -33.06 -45.80
C VAL A 432 30.88 -32.97 -46.72
#